data_1e86e8f0b2cabb791345abeb2d5fc5ec
#
_entry.id   1e86e8f0b2cabb791345abeb2d5fc5ec
#
_cell.length_a   1.000
_cell.length_b   1.000
_cell.length_c   1.000
_cell.angle_alpha   90.00
_cell.angle_beta   90.00
_cell.angle_gamma   90.00
#
_symmetry.space_group_name_H-M   'P 1'
#
loop_
_entity.id
_entity.type
_entity.pdbx_description
1 polymer ?
#
loop_
_entity_poly.entity_id
_entity_poly.type
_entity_poly.pdbx_seq_one_letter_code
_entity_poly.pdbx_strand_id
1 'polypeptide(L)'
;MTYLDYSATTFPSDDVLDEFVSAAKEYRGNPNSSHILGIKAKKRIDEATLNIANILKVNADEIIYTSGASESNNLAIKGVCSKYKTGHIITTKLEHSSVIAPINRLCNNDFEVSFASLKEDGTIDIDYLKSIIREDTRLVSIVGVDSELGIKQNIEEIGLLLKQYPNILFHVDATQLIGKSYFNFENVDLVSFSAHKFFGIKGIGCLIKKRNIKLIPQIDGGASTTKYRSGTPALELIVSLEKALELAYKDFDKKLKYINELNKDIKKFLKIHPTIMINNTSKSIDQIINFSVKNSKELVDLLTKEGICLSTKSACSTQEALSKSVMCLYNDENRANESIRVSISYVTSKEDIEKFKEAFIKCYEVIN
;
A
#
# COMPACT_ATOMS: atom_id res chain seq x y z
N MET A 1 -16.90 -3.28 19.85
CA MET A 1 -15.49 -3.16 19.46
C MET A 1 -15.41 -2.21 18.30
N THR A 2 -14.61 -1.16 18.40
CA THR A 2 -14.43 -0.13 17.37
C THR A 2 -13.08 -0.32 16.67
N TYR A 3 -13.12 -0.56 15.35
CA TYR A 3 -11.91 -0.85 14.56
C TYR A 3 -11.43 0.40 13.82
N LEU A 4 -10.26 0.90 14.21
CA LEU A 4 -9.62 2.10 13.66
C LEU A 4 -8.19 1.81 13.16
N ASP A 5 -7.97 0.60 12.59
CA ASP A 5 -6.68 0.16 12.06
C ASP A 5 -6.76 -0.34 10.61
N TYR A 6 -7.57 0.34 9.79
CA TYR A 6 -7.77 -0.01 8.37
C TYR A 6 -6.52 0.10 7.49
N SER A 7 -5.47 0.77 7.96
CA SER A 7 -4.17 0.77 7.27
C SER A 7 -3.38 -0.52 7.47
N ALA A 8 -3.60 -1.25 8.57
CA ALA A 8 -2.99 -2.56 8.78
C ALA A 8 -3.66 -3.62 7.89
N THR A 9 -4.98 -3.72 7.94
CA THR A 9 -5.80 -4.58 7.08
C THR A 9 -7.24 -4.13 7.11
N THR A 10 -8.00 -4.44 6.06
CA THR A 10 -9.46 -4.30 6.06
C THR A 10 -10.12 -5.67 6.19
N PHE A 11 -11.38 -5.71 6.64
CA PHE A 11 -12.20 -6.91 6.56
C PHE A 11 -12.73 -7.05 5.12
N PRO A 12 -12.69 -8.25 4.50
CA PRO A 12 -13.35 -8.44 3.22
C PRO A 12 -14.83 -8.05 3.32
N SER A 13 -15.37 -7.35 2.31
CA SER A 13 -16.82 -7.11 2.28
C SER A 13 -17.59 -8.39 1.95
N ASP A 14 -18.85 -8.45 2.40
CA ASP A 14 -19.72 -9.62 2.14
C ASP A 14 -19.84 -9.90 0.64
N ASP A 15 -20.04 -8.87 -0.19
CA ASP A 15 -20.09 -9.01 -1.65
C ASP A 15 -18.81 -9.65 -2.23
N VAL A 16 -17.62 -9.36 -1.66
CA VAL A 16 -16.35 -9.94 -2.10
C VAL A 16 -16.23 -11.40 -1.66
N LEU A 17 -16.72 -11.72 -0.45
CA LEU A 17 -16.76 -13.09 0.06
C LEU A 17 -17.74 -13.95 -0.74
N ASP A 18 -18.92 -13.43 -1.05
CA ASP A 18 -19.94 -14.11 -1.85
C ASP A 18 -19.43 -14.40 -3.27
N GLU A 19 -18.77 -13.44 -3.90
CA GLU A 19 -18.16 -13.62 -5.22
C GLU A 19 -17.04 -14.68 -5.20
N PHE A 20 -16.17 -14.68 -4.16
CA PHE A 20 -15.15 -15.70 -3.96
C PHE A 20 -15.77 -17.10 -3.84
N VAL A 21 -16.79 -17.26 -2.99
CA VAL A 21 -17.45 -18.56 -2.75
C VAL A 21 -18.18 -19.03 -4.01
N SER A 22 -18.87 -18.13 -4.71
CA SER A 22 -19.55 -18.42 -5.96
C SER A 22 -18.58 -18.90 -7.02
N ALA A 23 -17.49 -18.18 -7.23
CA ALA A 23 -16.46 -18.53 -8.20
C ALA A 23 -15.80 -19.89 -7.88
N ALA A 24 -15.48 -20.17 -6.61
CA ALA A 24 -14.92 -21.46 -6.19
C ALA A 24 -15.86 -22.65 -6.43
N LYS A 25 -17.18 -22.45 -6.32
CA LYS A 25 -18.18 -23.48 -6.61
C LYS A 25 -18.40 -23.69 -8.11
N GLU A 26 -18.37 -22.63 -8.90
CA GLU A 26 -18.74 -22.66 -10.32
C GLU A 26 -17.57 -23.07 -11.22
N TYR A 27 -16.34 -22.55 -10.96
CA TYR A 27 -15.19 -22.70 -11.85
C TYR A 27 -14.18 -23.71 -11.29
N ARG A 28 -14.56 -25.00 -11.29
CA ARG A 28 -13.76 -26.10 -10.69
C ARG A 28 -12.61 -26.62 -11.57
N GLY A 29 -12.54 -26.17 -12.82
CA GLY A 29 -11.53 -26.63 -13.78
C GLY A 29 -10.22 -25.88 -13.63
N ASN A 30 -9.08 -26.57 -13.84
CA ASN A 30 -7.81 -25.88 -13.96
C ASN A 30 -7.79 -25.02 -15.24
N PRO A 31 -7.57 -23.71 -15.17
CA PRO A 31 -7.59 -22.81 -16.33
C PRO A 31 -6.56 -23.16 -17.42
N ASN A 32 -5.56 -23.97 -17.11
CA ASN A 32 -4.55 -24.44 -18.07
C ASN A 32 -4.98 -25.74 -18.81
N SER A 33 -6.11 -26.33 -18.47
CA SER A 33 -6.61 -27.54 -19.12
C SER A 33 -7.40 -27.23 -20.40
N SER A 34 -7.25 -28.07 -21.42
CA SER A 34 -7.92 -27.92 -22.72
C SER A 34 -9.38 -28.40 -22.76
N HIS A 35 -9.88 -29.06 -21.70
CA HIS A 35 -11.26 -29.50 -21.63
C HIS A 35 -12.21 -28.35 -21.23
N ILE A 36 -13.52 -28.54 -21.43
CA ILE A 36 -14.53 -27.50 -21.28
C ILE A 36 -14.51 -26.76 -19.96
N LEU A 37 -14.22 -27.43 -18.85
CA LEU A 37 -14.16 -26.79 -17.52
C LEU A 37 -12.93 -25.87 -17.38
N GLY A 38 -11.79 -26.27 -17.96
CA GLY A 38 -10.59 -25.43 -17.98
C GLY A 38 -10.79 -24.19 -18.86
N ILE A 39 -11.36 -24.38 -20.05
CA ILE A 39 -11.69 -23.28 -20.97
C ILE A 39 -12.63 -22.27 -20.29
N LYS A 40 -13.69 -22.76 -19.60
CA LYS A 40 -14.63 -21.90 -18.86
C LYS A 40 -13.92 -21.10 -17.76
N ALA A 41 -13.04 -21.75 -16.98
CA ALA A 41 -12.28 -21.11 -15.94
C ALA A 41 -11.31 -20.04 -16.51
N LYS A 42 -10.60 -20.38 -17.59
CA LYS A 42 -9.72 -19.42 -18.27
C LYS A 42 -10.48 -18.19 -18.76
N LYS A 43 -11.62 -18.38 -19.41
CA LYS A 43 -12.46 -17.29 -19.90
C LYS A 43 -12.87 -16.35 -18.77
N ARG A 44 -13.25 -16.87 -17.59
CA ARG A 44 -13.62 -16.05 -16.43
C ARG A 44 -12.43 -15.24 -15.89
N ILE A 45 -11.22 -15.83 -15.89
CA ILE A 45 -9.99 -15.07 -15.53
C ILE A 45 -9.73 -13.94 -16.52
N ASP A 46 -9.85 -14.22 -17.82
CA ASP A 46 -9.61 -13.23 -18.88
C ASP A 46 -10.61 -12.05 -18.76
N GLU A 47 -11.88 -12.33 -18.48
CA GLU A 47 -12.94 -11.34 -18.21
C GLU A 47 -12.61 -10.49 -16.95
N ALA A 48 -12.27 -11.13 -15.83
CA ALA A 48 -11.89 -10.44 -14.61
C ALA A 48 -10.66 -9.55 -14.83
N THR A 49 -9.65 -10.07 -15.56
CA THR A 49 -8.42 -9.32 -15.86
C THR A 49 -8.71 -8.09 -16.72
N LEU A 50 -9.62 -8.19 -17.68
CA LEU A 50 -10.04 -7.05 -18.50
C LEU A 50 -10.75 -5.98 -17.65
N ASN A 51 -11.64 -6.38 -16.75
CA ASN A 51 -12.38 -5.47 -15.88
C ASN A 51 -11.42 -4.77 -14.89
N ILE A 52 -10.48 -5.51 -14.29
CA ILE A 52 -9.43 -4.96 -13.44
C ILE A 52 -8.59 -3.93 -14.23
N ALA A 53 -8.17 -4.27 -15.45
CA ALA A 53 -7.39 -3.40 -16.31
C ALA A 53 -8.12 -2.09 -16.64
N ASN A 54 -9.43 -2.17 -16.93
CA ASN A 54 -10.27 -1.00 -17.19
C ASN A 54 -10.37 -0.08 -15.95
N ILE A 55 -10.58 -0.65 -14.75
CA ILE A 55 -10.64 0.13 -13.49
C ILE A 55 -9.30 0.83 -13.22
N LEU A 56 -8.19 0.12 -13.44
CA LEU A 56 -6.85 0.63 -13.16
C LEU A 56 -6.25 1.44 -14.33
N LYS A 57 -6.96 1.53 -15.47
CA LYS A 57 -6.53 2.24 -16.69
C LYS A 57 -5.17 1.74 -17.22
N VAL A 58 -5.02 0.41 -17.26
CA VAL A 58 -3.84 -0.28 -17.77
C VAL A 58 -4.26 -1.34 -18.82
N ASN A 59 -3.31 -2.02 -19.46
CA ASN A 59 -3.65 -3.13 -20.35
C ASN A 59 -3.75 -4.45 -19.57
N ALA A 60 -4.61 -5.36 -20.01
CA ALA A 60 -4.84 -6.65 -19.35
C ALA A 60 -3.55 -7.51 -19.28
N ASP A 61 -2.70 -7.46 -20.30
CA ASP A 61 -1.42 -8.17 -20.37
C ASP A 61 -0.30 -7.54 -19.51
N GLU A 62 -0.56 -6.40 -18.89
CA GLU A 62 0.33 -5.75 -17.91
C GLU A 62 0.09 -6.24 -16.48
N ILE A 63 -0.98 -7.01 -16.21
CA ILE A 63 -1.35 -7.48 -14.88
C ILE A 63 -0.69 -8.83 -14.59
N ILE A 64 0.03 -8.90 -13.46
CA ILE A 64 0.61 -10.13 -12.90
C ILE A 64 0.00 -10.34 -11.52
N TYR A 65 -0.75 -11.42 -11.34
CA TYR A 65 -1.30 -11.79 -10.05
C TYR A 65 -0.23 -12.38 -9.13
N THR A 66 -0.24 -11.97 -7.88
CA THR A 66 0.69 -12.37 -6.82
C THR A 66 -0.08 -12.71 -5.54
N SER A 67 0.60 -13.24 -4.54
CA SER A 67 0.00 -13.48 -3.22
C SER A 67 -0.24 -12.19 -2.40
N GLY A 68 0.24 -11.04 -2.87
CA GLY A 68 0.11 -9.75 -2.21
C GLY A 68 1.23 -8.78 -2.56
N ALA A 69 1.18 -7.58 -2.01
CA ALA A 69 2.15 -6.52 -2.30
C ALA A 69 3.60 -6.92 -1.98
N SER A 70 3.82 -7.74 -0.95
CA SER A 70 5.18 -8.20 -0.62
C SER A 70 5.81 -9.04 -1.73
N GLU A 71 5.06 -9.95 -2.36
CA GLU A 71 5.51 -10.70 -3.52
C GLU A 71 5.69 -9.76 -4.72
N SER A 72 4.74 -8.86 -4.96
CA SER A 72 4.81 -7.88 -6.05
C SER A 72 6.04 -6.98 -5.95
N ASN A 73 6.34 -6.42 -4.78
CA ASN A 73 7.51 -5.59 -4.52
C ASN A 73 8.82 -6.38 -4.75
N ASN A 74 8.89 -7.63 -4.26
CA ASN A 74 10.05 -8.49 -4.49
C ASN A 74 10.23 -8.81 -5.98
N LEU A 75 9.15 -9.13 -6.70
CA LEU A 75 9.19 -9.41 -8.14
C LEU A 75 9.61 -8.16 -8.92
N ALA A 76 9.10 -6.98 -8.58
CA ALA A 76 9.49 -5.72 -9.20
C ALA A 76 10.99 -5.44 -8.99
N ILE A 77 11.41 -5.37 -7.72
CA ILE A 77 12.78 -4.94 -7.36
C ILE A 77 13.82 -5.97 -7.82
N LYS A 78 13.66 -7.23 -7.40
CA LYS A 78 14.60 -8.29 -7.76
C LYS A 78 14.53 -8.63 -9.25
N GLY A 79 13.33 -8.68 -9.83
CA GLY A 79 13.13 -9.00 -11.23
C GLY A 79 13.77 -7.98 -12.18
N VAL A 80 13.84 -6.71 -11.78
CA VAL A 80 14.60 -5.68 -12.50
C VAL A 80 16.10 -5.85 -12.28
N CYS A 81 16.54 -5.88 -11.03
CA CYS A 81 17.95 -5.80 -10.66
C CYS A 81 18.73 -7.06 -10.99
N SER A 82 18.09 -8.25 -10.96
CA SER A 82 18.77 -9.52 -11.30
C SER A 82 19.29 -9.62 -12.74
N LYS A 83 19.02 -8.64 -13.59
CA LYS A 83 19.62 -8.55 -14.96
C LYS A 83 21.02 -7.96 -14.94
N TYR A 84 21.43 -7.34 -13.86
CA TYR A 84 22.66 -6.59 -13.72
C TYR A 84 23.52 -7.22 -12.63
N LYS A 85 24.84 -7.19 -12.80
CA LYS A 85 25.78 -7.60 -11.74
C LYS A 85 25.89 -6.55 -10.64
N THR A 86 25.86 -5.28 -11.03
CA THR A 86 25.97 -4.11 -10.16
C THR A 86 25.01 -3.04 -10.64
N GLY A 87 24.72 -2.05 -9.81
CA GLY A 87 23.92 -0.90 -10.19
C GLY A 87 23.50 -0.08 -8.99
N HIS A 88 22.75 0.97 -9.26
CA HIS A 88 22.27 1.90 -8.26
C HIS A 88 20.73 1.89 -8.21
N ILE A 89 20.20 1.96 -6.99
CA ILE A 89 18.76 2.03 -6.69
C ILE A 89 18.50 3.31 -5.91
N ILE A 90 17.44 4.03 -6.26
CA ILE A 90 16.96 5.16 -5.47
C ILE A 90 15.62 4.76 -4.83
N THR A 91 15.48 5.05 -3.55
CA THR A 91 14.26 4.79 -2.77
C THR A 91 14.05 5.87 -1.70
N THR A 92 13.09 5.67 -0.78
CA THR A 92 12.86 6.58 0.36
C THR A 92 12.97 5.85 1.70
N LYS A 93 13.10 6.61 2.78
CA LYS A 93 13.02 6.07 4.14
C LYS A 93 11.58 5.78 4.58
N LEU A 94 10.58 6.20 3.79
CA LEU A 94 9.15 5.95 4.05
C LEU A 94 8.67 4.56 3.61
N GLU A 95 9.52 3.81 2.95
CA GLU A 95 9.15 2.54 2.33
C GLU A 95 8.79 1.45 3.35
N HIS A 96 7.84 0.61 2.93
CA HIS A 96 7.51 -0.60 3.67
C HIS A 96 8.69 -1.59 3.66
N SER A 97 8.77 -2.46 4.68
CA SER A 97 9.83 -3.47 4.81
C SER A 97 9.94 -4.40 3.58
N SER A 98 8.83 -4.67 2.87
CA SER A 98 8.83 -5.47 1.64
C SER A 98 9.51 -4.81 0.44
N VAL A 99 9.81 -3.49 0.52
CA VAL A 99 10.65 -2.75 -0.44
C VAL A 99 12.10 -2.66 0.08
N ILE A 100 12.28 -2.27 1.34
CA ILE A 100 13.63 -2.08 1.91
C ILE A 100 14.40 -3.41 2.02
N ALA A 101 13.76 -4.49 2.45
CA ALA A 101 14.46 -5.77 2.65
C ALA A 101 15.04 -6.36 1.34
N PRO A 102 14.32 -6.42 0.20
CA PRO A 102 14.91 -6.85 -1.06
C PRO A 102 15.99 -5.88 -1.57
N ILE A 103 15.90 -4.56 -1.35
CA ILE A 103 16.94 -3.60 -1.70
C ILE A 103 18.21 -3.89 -0.87
N ASN A 104 18.09 -4.02 0.44
CA ASN A 104 19.23 -4.35 1.31
C ASN A 104 19.91 -5.66 0.91
N ARG A 105 19.12 -6.67 0.49
CA ARG A 105 19.68 -7.92 -0.03
C ARG A 105 20.47 -7.73 -1.33
N LEU A 106 20.04 -6.82 -2.20
CA LEU A 106 20.78 -6.46 -3.42
C LEU A 106 22.05 -5.69 -3.10
N CYS A 107 22.04 -4.82 -2.07
CA CYS A 107 23.25 -4.12 -1.63
C CYS A 107 24.34 -5.08 -1.12
N ASN A 108 23.96 -6.24 -0.56
CA ASN A 108 24.92 -7.30 -0.23
C ASN A 108 25.52 -8.00 -1.46
N ASN A 109 25.03 -7.69 -2.67
CA ASN A 109 25.42 -8.23 -3.96
C ASN A 109 25.81 -7.10 -4.93
N ASP A 110 26.63 -6.16 -4.46
CA ASP A 110 27.24 -5.08 -5.25
C ASP A 110 26.28 -4.04 -5.86
N PHE A 111 25.06 -3.91 -5.33
CA PHE A 111 24.22 -2.76 -5.62
C PHE A 111 24.43 -1.64 -4.59
N GLU A 112 24.29 -0.41 -5.02
CA GLU A 112 24.29 0.75 -4.15
C GLU A 112 22.87 1.32 -4.02
N VAL A 113 22.56 1.92 -2.87
CA VAL A 113 21.27 2.57 -2.62
C VAL A 113 21.45 4.01 -2.19
N SER A 114 20.67 4.93 -2.77
CA SER A 114 20.49 6.29 -2.32
C SER A 114 19.06 6.52 -1.85
N PHE A 115 18.91 7.32 -0.80
CA PHE A 115 17.60 7.70 -0.29
C PHE A 115 17.27 9.13 -0.72
N ALA A 116 16.17 9.29 -1.44
CA ALA A 116 15.66 10.60 -1.81
C ALA A 116 15.28 11.39 -0.55
N SER A 117 15.63 12.67 -0.50
CA SER A 117 15.22 13.57 0.57
C SER A 117 13.75 13.96 0.44
N LEU A 118 13.18 14.38 1.57
CA LEU A 118 11.81 14.84 1.65
C LEU A 118 11.78 16.35 1.90
N LYS A 119 10.76 17.01 1.34
CA LYS A 119 10.36 18.37 1.70
C LYS A 119 9.67 18.37 3.08
N GLU A 120 9.44 19.55 3.64
CA GLU A 120 8.73 19.72 4.93
C GLU A 120 7.32 19.11 4.94
N ASP A 121 6.65 19.05 3.79
CA ASP A 121 5.33 18.43 3.64
C ASP A 121 5.39 16.89 3.48
N GLY A 122 6.60 16.31 3.50
CA GLY A 122 6.88 14.90 3.38
C GLY A 122 6.89 14.35 1.95
N THR A 123 6.67 15.20 0.94
CA THR A 123 6.86 14.79 -0.45
C THR A 123 8.33 14.77 -0.84
N ILE A 124 8.67 13.97 -1.85
CA ILE A 124 10.04 13.89 -2.37
C ILE A 124 10.47 15.24 -2.93
N ASP A 125 11.69 15.64 -2.58
CA ASP A 125 12.38 16.76 -3.21
C ASP A 125 12.86 16.32 -4.60
N ILE A 126 12.23 16.86 -5.63
CA ILE A 126 12.49 16.52 -7.03
C ILE A 126 13.89 16.95 -7.48
N ASP A 127 14.36 18.11 -7.03
CA ASP A 127 15.69 18.62 -7.39
C ASP A 127 16.77 17.74 -6.75
N TYR A 128 16.57 17.35 -5.51
CA TYR A 128 17.48 16.40 -4.85
C TYR A 128 17.41 15.02 -5.52
N LEU A 129 16.21 14.50 -5.83
CA LEU A 129 16.06 13.24 -6.57
C LEU A 129 16.86 13.27 -7.87
N LYS A 130 16.74 14.36 -8.64
CA LYS A 130 17.49 14.55 -9.89
C LYS A 130 19.00 14.56 -9.66
N SER A 131 19.49 15.18 -8.58
CA SER A 131 20.92 15.30 -8.28
C SER A 131 21.59 13.97 -7.92
N ILE A 132 20.83 12.98 -7.42
CA ILE A 132 21.36 11.67 -7.02
C ILE A 132 21.18 10.59 -8.11
N ILE A 133 20.59 10.93 -9.27
CA ILE A 133 20.54 10.04 -10.43
C ILE A 133 21.94 9.86 -10.99
N ARG A 134 22.32 8.60 -11.24
CA ARG A 134 23.62 8.18 -11.76
C ARG A 134 23.45 7.43 -13.09
N GLU A 135 24.52 7.28 -13.83
CA GLU A 135 24.56 6.53 -15.09
C GLU A 135 24.20 5.04 -14.91
N ASP A 136 24.59 4.48 -13.76
CA ASP A 136 24.29 3.12 -13.35
C ASP A 136 23.00 2.96 -12.53
N THR A 137 22.18 4.01 -12.38
CA THR A 137 20.85 3.90 -11.76
C THR A 137 19.95 3.01 -12.61
N ARG A 138 19.35 1.96 -11.98
CA ARG A 138 18.50 0.97 -12.64
C ARG A 138 17.06 1.02 -12.21
N LEU A 139 16.81 1.45 -10.98
CA LEU A 139 15.49 1.45 -10.37
C LEU A 139 15.32 2.66 -9.46
N VAL A 140 14.17 3.32 -9.59
CA VAL A 140 13.63 4.24 -8.59
C VAL A 140 12.38 3.57 -8.02
N SER A 141 12.34 3.31 -6.70
CA SER A 141 11.23 2.62 -6.04
C SER A 141 10.67 3.50 -4.94
N ILE A 142 9.42 3.94 -5.08
CA ILE A 142 8.79 4.95 -4.23
C ILE A 142 7.43 4.46 -3.74
N VAL A 143 7.14 4.65 -2.45
CA VAL A 143 5.81 4.43 -1.90
C VAL A 143 4.83 5.48 -2.43
N GLY A 144 3.67 5.05 -2.91
CA GLY A 144 2.65 5.97 -3.41
C GLY A 144 1.97 6.78 -2.31
N VAL A 145 1.68 6.09 -1.19
CA VAL A 145 1.18 6.67 0.05
C VAL A 145 1.85 5.97 1.22
N ASP A 146 2.50 6.74 2.09
CA ASP A 146 3.10 6.23 3.31
C ASP A 146 2.05 5.65 4.28
N SER A 147 2.36 4.53 4.89
CA SER A 147 1.41 3.79 5.74
C SER A 147 1.26 4.32 7.16
N GLU A 148 2.14 5.21 7.63
CA GLU A 148 2.14 5.75 9.00
C GLU A 148 1.55 7.16 9.05
N LEU A 149 2.02 8.08 8.20
CA LEU A 149 1.56 9.47 8.12
C LEU A 149 0.52 9.71 7.02
N GLY A 150 0.37 8.74 6.10
CA GLY A 150 -0.54 8.86 4.97
C GLY A 150 -0.06 9.82 3.87
N ILE A 151 1.21 10.20 3.85
CA ILE A 151 1.76 11.15 2.89
C ILE A 151 1.69 10.57 1.48
N LYS A 152 0.95 11.25 0.61
CA LYS A 152 0.84 10.91 -0.81
C LYS A 152 1.96 11.58 -1.58
N GLN A 153 2.75 10.79 -2.29
CA GLN A 153 3.85 11.26 -3.12
C GLN A 153 3.37 11.81 -4.47
N ASN A 154 4.14 12.74 -5.04
CA ASN A 154 3.89 13.34 -6.36
C ASN A 154 4.36 12.42 -7.49
N ILE A 155 3.72 11.24 -7.62
CA ILE A 155 4.12 10.17 -8.55
C ILE A 155 4.17 10.65 -10.00
N GLU A 156 3.24 11.51 -10.41
CA GLU A 156 3.19 12.06 -11.76
C GLU A 156 4.43 12.92 -12.07
N GLU A 157 4.81 13.80 -11.14
CA GLU A 157 5.98 14.65 -11.27
C GLU A 157 7.29 13.83 -11.31
N ILE A 158 7.41 12.83 -10.44
CA ILE A 158 8.53 11.88 -10.42
C ILE A 158 8.58 11.11 -11.75
N GLY A 159 7.45 10.60 -12.23
CA GLY A 159 7.36 9.88 -13.50
C GLY A 159 7.77 10.74 -14.70
N LEU A 160 7.35 12.00 -14.73
CA LEU A 160 7.77 12.96 -15.78
C LEU A 160 9.28 13.23 -15.74
N LEU A 161 9.88 13.38 -14.56
CA LEU A 161 11.33 13.49 -14.42
C LEU A 161 12.01 12.24 -14.98
N LEU A 162 11.59 11.05 -14.55
CA LEU A 162 12.25 9.78 -14.88
C LEU A 162 12.09 9.40 -16.35
N LYS A 163 11.07 9.91 -17.04
CA LYS A 163 10.92 9.76 -18.50
C LYS A 163 12.11 10.29 -19.30
N GLN A 164 12.89 11.22 -18.72
CA GLN A 164 14.13 11.73 -19.34
C GLN A 164 15.30 10.71 -19.24
N TYR A 165 15.13 9.63 -18.44
CA TYR A 165 16.15 8.62 -18.16
C TYR A 165 15.66 7.21 -18.57
N PRO A 166 15.67 6.86 -19.86
CA PRO A 166 15.01 5.67 -20.40
C PRO A 166 15.56 4.33 -19.87
N ASN A 167 16.74 4.34 -19.24
CA ASN A 167 17.36 3.16 -18.66
C ASN A 167 16.96 2.92 -17.18
N ILE A 168 16.24 3.86 -16.58
CA ILE A 168 15.76 3.77 -15.20
C ILE A 168 14.31 3.32 -15.21
N LEU A 169 14.00 2.28 -14.45
CA LEU A 169 12.62 1.85 -14.25
C LEU A 169 12.03 2.49 -12.99
N PHE A 170 10.78 2.91 -13.08
CA PHE A 170 10.05 3.51 -11.98
C PHE A 170 9.05 2.52 -11.40
N HIS A 171 9.26 2.12 -10.14
CA HIS A 171 8.36 1.28 -9.34
C HIS A 171 7.64 2.10 -8.29
N VAL A 172 6.34 1.86 -8.14
CA VAL A 172 5.49 2.46 -7.11
C VAL A 172 4.86 1.37 -6.26
N ASP A 173 5.13 1.38 -4.94
CA ASP A 173 4.30 0.62 -3.99
C ASP A 173 3.00 1.40 -3.74
N ALA A 174 1.94 0.97 -4.42
CA ALA A 174 0.62 1.60 -4.36
C ALA A 174 -0.33 0.94 -3.34
N THR A 175 0.20 0.18 -2.39
CA THR A 175 -0.57 -0.61 -1.42
C THR A 175 -1.51 0.26 -0.57
N GLN A 176 -1.11 1.46 -0.20
CA GLN A 176 -1.97 2.42 0.51
C GLN A 176 -2.63 3.45 -0.42
N LEU A 177 -2.36 3.39 -1.72
CA LEU A 177 -2.89 4.32 -2.72
C LEU A 177 -4.16 3.78 -3.39
N ILE A 178 -4.13 2.51 -3.83
CA ILE A 178 -5.26 1.85 -4.51
C ILE A 178 -6.48 1.78 -3.57
N GLY A 179 -7.64 2.21 -4.08
CA GLY A 179 -8.89 2.25 -3.35
C GLY A 179 -9.00 3.35 -2.28
N LYS A 180 -7.98 4.21 -2.11
CA LYS A 180 -7.94 5.26 -1.07
C LYS A 180 -7.70 6.66 -1.62
N SER A 181 -7.12 6.79 -2.80
CA SER A 181 -6.88 8.08 -3.44
C SER A 181 -6.92 7.96 -4.96
N TYR A 182 -7.03 9.07 -5.66
CA TYR A 182 -6.83 9.10 -7.10
C TYR A 182 -5.37 8.85 -7.45
N PHE A 183 -5.15 8.24 -8.60
CA PHE A 183 -3.83 7.91 -9.13
C PHE A 183 -3.77 8.09 -10.64
N ASN A 184 -2.54 8.30 -11.14
CA ASN A 184 -2.21 8.21 -12.55
C ASN A 184 -0.88 7.48 -12.67
N PHE A 185 -0.88 6.33 -13.36
CA PHE A 185 0.31 5.49 -13.56
C PHE A 185 0.85 5.57 -14.99
N GLU A 186 0.52 6.62 -15.75
CA GLU A 186 0.95 6.76 -17.15
C GLU A 186 2.47 6.66 -17.30
N ASN A 187 3.21 7.33 -16.44
CA ASN A 187 4.68 7.36 -16.45
C ASN A 187 5.31 6.49 -15.35
N VAL A 188 4.62 5.40 -14.96
CA VAL A 188 5.11 4.41 -13.99
C VAL A 188 5.29 3.07 -14.70
N ASP A 189 6.43 2.42 -14.50
CA ASP A 189 6.77 1.16 -15.15
C ASP A 189 6.21 -0.06 -14.41
N LEU A 190 6.23 0.00 -13.08
CA LEU A 190 5.86 -1.09 -12.18
C LEU A 190 5.02 -0.56 -11.01
N VAL A 191 3.88 -1.22 -10.72
CA VAL A 191 3.00 -0.83 -9.61
C VAL A 191 2.60 -2.06 -8.81
N SER A 192 2.84 -2.03 -7.51
CA SER A 192 2.50 -3.12 -6.59
C SER A 192 1.34 -2.75 -5.68
N PHE A 193 0.40 -3.69 -5.46
CA PHE A 193 -0.66 -3.50 -4.46
C PHE A 193 -1.23 -4.83 -3.95
N SER A 194 -2.06 -4.77 -2.89
CA SER A 194 -2.70 -5.93 -2.25
C SER A 194 -4.16 -5.66 -1.93
N ALA A 195 -5.03 -6.65 -2.21
CA ALA A 195 -6.47 -6.55 -2.08
C ALA A 195 -6.94 -6.24 -0.64
N HIS A 196 -6.28 -6.80 0.37
CA HIS A 196 -6.70 -6.66 1.77
C HIS A 196 -6.54 -5.23 2.34
N LYS A 197 -6.10 -4.28 1.56
CA LYS A 197 -6.02 -2.86 1.96
C LYS A 197 -7.23 -2.03 1.52
N PHE A 198 -8.12 -2.63 0.72
CA PHE A 198 -9.35 -2.01 0.21
C PHE A 198 -10.52 -3.01 0.17
N PHE A 199 -10.73 -3.74 1.27
CA PHE A 199 -11.85 -4.67 1.51
C PHE A 199 -11.86 -5.92 0.64
N GLY A 200 -10.71 -6.27 0.05
CA GLY A 200 -10.49 -7.55 -0.61
C GLY A 200 -9.98 -8.65 0.32
N ILE A 201 -9.89 -9.85 -0.19
CA ILE A 201 -9.40 -11.03 0.53
C ILE A 201 -7.87 -10.98 0.65
N LYS A 202 -7.33 -11.48 1.77
CA LYS A 202 -5.88 -11.72 1.93
C LYS A 202 -5.42 -12.85 1.01
N GLY A 203 -4.16 -12.82 0.57
CA GLY A 203 -3.59 -13.85 -0.28
C GLY A 203 -3.65 -13.54 -1.78
N ILE A 204 -4.13 -12.33 -2.16
CA ILE A 204 -4.10 -11.83 -3.54
C ILE A 204 -3.60 -10.40 -3.60
N GLY A 205 -2.77 -10.12 -4.60
CA GLY A 205 -2.30 -8.81 -4.99
C GLY A 205 -1.92 -8.78 -6.46
N CYS A 206 -1.40 -7.68 -6.93
CA CYS A 206 -0.94 -7.52 -8.30
C CYS A 206 0.37 -6.78 -8.37
N LEU A 207 1.15 -7.14 -9.39
CA LEU A 207 2.15 -6.28 -10.00
C LEU A 207 1.65 -5.87 -11.38
N ILE A 208 1.41 -4.58 -11.59
CA ILE A 208 1.24 -4.00 -12.93
C ILE A 208 2.64 -3.81 -13.50
N LYS A 209 2.86 -4.28 -14.71
CA LYS A 209 4.16 -4.23 -15.40
C LYS A 209 3.95 -3.75 -16.83
N LYS A 210 4.46 -2.58 -17.21
CA LYS A 210 4.36 -2.08 -18.58
C LYS A 210 4.89 -3.10 -19.60
N ARG A 211 4.23 -3.19 -20.77
CA ARG A 211 4.48 -4.23 -21.80
C ARG A 211 5.94 -4.39 -22.18
N ASN A 212 6.65 -3.28 -22.36
CA ASN A 212 8.07 -3.24 -22.77
C ASN A 212 9.04 -3.70 -21.68
N ILE A 213 8.59 -3.82 -20.42
CA ILE A 213 9.46 -4.21 -19.31
C ILE A 213 9.62 -5.73 -19.29
N LYS A 214 10.84 -6.18 -19.15
CA LYS A 214 11.17 -7.60 -18.90
C LYS A 214 11.62 -7.75 -17.46
N LEU A 215 11.16 -8.77 -16.77
CA LEU A 215 11.57 -9.11 -15.40
C LEU A 215 12.22 -10.50 -15.41
N ILE A 216 13.12 -10.74 -14.48
CA ILE A 216 13.56 -12.10 -14.14
C ILE A 216 12.53 -12.66 -13.14
N PRO A 217 11.88 -13.80 -13.43
CA PRO A 217 10.96 -14.44 -12.52
C PRO A 217 11.61 -14.74 -11.17
N GLN A 218 10.82 -14.68 -10.09
CA GLN A 218 11.27 -15.06 -8.74
C GLN A 218 10.68 -16.41 -8.33
N ILE A 219 9.66 -16.87 -9.04
CA ILE A 219 9.03 -18.19 -8.87
C ILE A 219 9.06 -18.86 -10.22
N ASP A 220 9.95 -19.85 -10.37
CA ASP A 220 10.13 -20.62 -11.58
C ASP A 220 9.07 -21.74 -11.70
N GLY A 221 8.80 -22.17 -12.94
CA GLY A 221 7.89 -23.26 -13.26
C GLY A 221 7.25 -23.09 -14.64
N GLY A 222 6.09 -23.72 -14.86
CA GLY A 222 5.36 -23.63 -16.12
C GLY A 222 4.73 -22.25 -16.34
N ALA A 223 4.68 -21.80 -17.58
CA ALA A 223 3.91 -20.62 -17.95
C ALA A 223 2.40 -20.89 -17.77
N SER A 224 1.72 -19.99 -17.10
CA SER A 224 0.28 -20.08 -16.87
C SER A 224 -0.40 -18.78 -17.37
N THR A 225 -0.78 -17.87 -16.50
CA THR A 225 -1.28 -16.54 -16.91
C THR A 225 -0.15 -15.66 -17.43
N THR A 226 1.07 -15.87 -16.93
CA THR A 226 2.27 -15.11 -17.32
C THR A 226 3.54 -15.91 -17.10
N LYS A 227 4.58 -15.63 -17.89
CA LYS A 227 5.93 -16.19 -17.71
C LYS A 227 6.71 -15.59 -16.53
N TYR A 228 6.18 -14.56 -15.87
CA TYR A 228 6.88 -13.85 -14.80
C TYR A 228 6.55 -14.38 -13.41
N ARG A 229 5.45 -15.16 -13.29
CA ARG A 229 5.03 -15.77 -12.03
C ARG A 229 4.35 -17.10 -12.31
N SER A 230 5.02 -18.18 -11.98
CA SER A 230 4.54 -19.54 -12.19
C SER A 230 3.51 -19.96 -11.14
N GLY A 231 2.71 -20.96 -11.46
CA GLY A 231 1.69 -21.57 -10.60
C GLY A 231 0.28 -21.50 -11.18
N THR A 232 -0.57 -22.44 -10.77
CA THR A 232 -1.98 -22.45 -11.16
C THR A 232 -2.67 -21.18 -10.68
N PRO A 233 -3.37 -20.44 -11.55
CA PRO A 233 -4.08 -19.23 -11.15
C PRO A 233 -5.18 -19.55 -10.13
N ALA A 234 -5.21 -18.79 -9.04
CA ALA A 234 -6.30 -18.86 -8.06
C ALA A 234 -7.49 -18.03 -8.57
N LEU A 235 -8.31 -18.63 -9.42
CA LEU A 235 -9.42 -17.97 -10.11
C LEU A 235 -10.34 -17.25 -9.12
N GLU A 236 -10.73 -17.90 -8.06
CA GLU A 236 -11.64 -17.37 -7.03
C GLU A 236 -11.07 -16.13 -6.35
N LEU A 237 -9.75 -16.08 -6.12
CA LEU A 237 -9.07 -14.89 -5.60
C LEU A 237 -8.99 -13.76 -6.63
N ILE A 238 -8.77 -14.09 -7.91
CA ILE A 238 -8.73 -13.10 -9.00
C ILE A 238 -10.10 -12.42 -9.15
N VAL A 239 -11.17 -13.21 -9.14
CA VAL A 239 -12.54 -12.72 -9.25
C VAL A 239 -12.92 -11.88 -8.02
N SER A 240 -12.51 -12.31 -6.83
CA SER A 240 -12.71 -11.53 -5.61
C SER A 240 -11.96 -10.19 -5.63
N LEU A 241 -10.77 -10.13 -6.24
CA LEU A 241 -10.00 -8.89 -6.43
C LEU A 241 -10.71 -7.93 -7.39
N GLU A 242 -11.26 -8.44 -8.50
CA GLU A 242 -12.10 -7.67 -9.42
C GLU A 242 -13.23 -6.99 -8.64
N LYS A 243 -14.00 -7.79 -7.85
CA LYS A 243 -15.11 -7.28 -7.05
C LYS A 243 -14.66 -6.24 -6.02
N ALA A 244 -13.56 -6.47 -5.34
CA ALA A 244 -13.00 -5.52 -4.39
C ALA A 244 -12.62 -4.17 -5.05
N LEU A 245 -12.02 -4.19 -6.25
CA LEU A 245 -11.68 -2.97 -6.99
C LEU A 245 -12.94 -2.25 -7.49
N GLU A 246 -13.93 -2.98 -8.02
CA GLU A 246 -15.22 -2.40 -8.41
C GLU A 246 -15.85 -1.64 -7.24
N LEU A 247 -15.97 -2.29 -6.10
CA LEU A 247 -16.54 -1.68 -4.90
C LEU A 247 -15.69 -0.53 -4.36
N ALA A 248 -14.36 -0.62 -4.41
CA ALA A 248 -13.48 0.44 -3.93
C ALA A 248 -13.73 1.77 -4.66
N TYR A 249 -13.93 1.73 -5.99
CA TYR A 249 -14.12 2.92 -6.81
C TYR A 249 -15.59 3.29 -7.08
N LYS A 250 -16.55 2.45 -6.70
CA LYS A 250 -17.96 2.79 -6.71
C LYS A 250 -18.25 3.93 -5.74
N ASP A 251 -18.92 4.98 -6.19
CA ASP A 251 -19.25 6.19 -5.39
C ASP A 251 -18.02 6.82 -4.70
N PHE A 252 -16.86 6.78 -5.37
CA PHE A 252 -15.57 7.09 -4.76
C PHE A 252 -15.51 8.50 -4.15
N ASP A 253 -16.02 9.52 -4.85
CA ASP A 253 -16.07 10.91 -4.34
C ASP A 253 -16.88 11.05 -3.05
N LYS A 254 -18.02 10.35 -2.98
CA LYS A 254 -18.86 10.35 -1.76
C LYS A 254 -18.12 9.73 -0.58
N LYS A 255 -17.41 8.62 -0.84
CA LYS A 255 -16.59 7.96 0.19
C LYS A 255 -15.47 8.87 0.68
N LEU A 256 -14.74 9.51 -0.23
CA LEU A 256 -13.67 10.45 0.14
C LEU A 256 -14.21 11.64 0.94
N LYS A 257 -15.33 12.22 0.53
CA LYS A 257 -15.98 13.32 1.27
C LYS A 257 -16.35 12.90 2.68
N TYR A 258 -16.98 11.74 2.84
CA TYR A 258 -17.36 11.20 4.14
C TYR A 258 -16.15 10.99 5.06
N ILE A 259 -15.08 10.36 4.53
CA ILE A 259 -13.83 10.15 5.27
C ILE A 259 -13.19 11.48 5.68
N ASN A 260 -13.20 12.48 4.81
CA ASN A 260 -12.70 13.83 5.14
C ASN A 260 -13.47 14.48 6.30
N GLU A 261 -14.79 14.30 6.36
CA GLU A 261 -15.62 14.78 7.47
C GLU A 261 -15.20 14.11 8.79
N LEU A 262 -15.03 12.78 8.80
CA LEU A 262 -14.57 12.03 9.99
C LEU A 262 -13.13 12.43 10.39
N ASN A 263 -12.22 12.58 9.43
CA ASN A 263 -10.85 13.01 9.69
C ASN A 263 -10.79 14.38 10.37
N LYS A 264 -11.56 15.34 9.86
CA LYS A 264 -11.66 16.69 10.45
C LYS A 264 -12.20 16.66 11.87
N ASP A 265 -13.19 15.82 12.13
CA ASP A 265 -13.81 15.67 13.44
C ASP A 265 -12.81 15.08 14.45
N ILE A 266 -12.11 14.01 14.10
CA ILE A 266 -11.06 13.42 14.95
C ILE A 266 -9.93 14.41 15.19
N LYS A 267 -9.42 15.09 14.16
CA LYS A 267 -8.34 16.07 14.31
C LYS A 267 -8.75 17.27 15.16
N LYS A 268 -10.00 17.74 15.04
CA LYS A 268 -10.55 18.80 15.88
C LYS A 268 -10.58 18.38 17.36
N PHE A 269 -11.03 17.16 17.63
CA PHE A 269 -11.05 16.59 18.96
C PHE A 269 -9.63 16.46 19.55
N LEU A 270 -8.69 15.88 18.81
CA LEU A 270 -7.31 15.71 19.29
C LEU A 270 -6.62 17.04 19.60
N LYS A 271 -6.89 18.10 18.83
CA LYS A 271 -6.31 19.44 19.03
C LYS A 271 -6.78 20.17 20.30
N ILE A 272 -7.84 19.70 20.96
CA ILE A 272 -8.28 20.28 22.26
C ILE A 272 -7.25 19.94 23.35
N HIS A 273 -6.50 18.87 23.19
CA HIS A 273 -5.50 18.40 24.15
C HIS A 273 -4.12 18.99 23.83
N PRO A 274 -3.58 19.90 24.66
CA PRO A 274 -2.39 20.69 24.31
C PRO A 274 -1.09 19.87 24.21
N THR A 275 -1.05 18.68 24.81
CA THR A 275 0.13 17.78 24.76
C THR A 275 0.16 16.89 23.52
N ILE A 276 -0.90 16.92 22.71
CA ILE A 276 -0.99 16.11 21.48
C ILE A 276 -0.40 16.87 20.29
N MET A 277 0.55 16.24 19.62
CA MET A 277 1.15 16.73 18.38
C MET A 277 0.61 15.95 17.18
N ILE A 278 -0.13 16.60 16.29
CA ILE A 278 -0.55 16.00 15.02
C ILE A 278 0.66 15.88 14.08
N ASN A 279 0.86 14.68 13.52
CA ASN A 279 2.00 14.38 12.65
C ASN A 279 1.66 14.41 11.15
N ASN A 280 0.38 14.52 10.80
CA ASN A 280 -0.03 14.63 9.40
C ASN A 280 0.38 15.96 8.79
N THR A 281 0.71 15.94 7.50
CA THR A 281 0.97 17.13 6.69
C THR A 281 -0.23 17.45 5.79
N SER A 282 -0.12 18.51 5.00
CA SER A 282 -1.09 18.86 3.95
C SER A 282 -1.18 17.82 2.83
N LYS A 283 -0.19 16.91 2.74
CA LYS A 283 -0.12 15.85 1.73
C LYS A 283 -0.60 14.49 2.25
N SER A 284 -1.00 14.41 3.51
CA SER A 284 -1.57 13.19 4.09
C SER A 284 -2.99 12.94 3.58
N ILE A 285 -3.29 11.70 3.20
CA ILE A 285 -4.66 11.27 2.86
C ILE A 285 -5.53 11.23 4.10
N ASP A 286 -6.82 11.43 3.94
CA ASP A 286 -7.76 11.56 5.06
C ASP A 286 -8.03 10.25 5.82
N GLN A 287 -7.72 9.11 5.22
CA GLN A 287 -7.88 7.79 5.86
C GLN A 287 -6.92 7.57 7.03
N ILE A 288 -5.84 8.34 7.14
CA ILE A 288 -4.79 8.14 8.14
C ILE A 288 -4.60 9.39 8.96
N ILE A 289 -4.80 9.25 10.27
CA ILE A 289 -4.49 10.27 11.28
C ILE A 289 -3.33 9.73 12.11
N ASN A 290 -2.28 10.52 12.25
CA ASN A 290 -1.14 10.19 13.09
C ASN A 290 -0.89 11.35 14.05
N PHE A 291 -0.67 11.02 15.32
CA PHE A 291 -0.37 11.98 16.36
C PHE A 291 0.58 11.37 17.40
N SER A 292 1.31 12.20 18.10
CA SER A 292 2.19 11.79 19.19
C SER A 292 1.68 12.34 20.52
N VAL A 293 1.75 11.49 21.53
CA VAL A 293 1.34 11.81 22.93
C VAL A 293 2.20 11.00 23.88
N LYS A 294 2.63 11.62 24.98
CA LYS A 294 3.42 10.95 26.01
C LYS A 294 2.71 9.69 26.52
N ASN A 295 3.46 8.65 26.83
CA ASN A 295 2.95 7.36 27.27
C ASN A 295 2.00 6.68 26.25
N SER A 296 2.27 6.87 24.95
CA SER A 296 1.43 6.38 23.83
C SER A 296 1.14 4.87 23.89
N LYS A 297 2.12 4.05 24.33
CA LYS A 297 1.93 2.60 24.47
C LYS A 297 0.89 2.27 25.54
N GLU A 298 0.98 2.91 26.71
CA GLU A 298 0.02 2.72 27.79
C GLU A 298 -1.37 3.20 27.38
N LEU A 299 -1.46 4.33 26.69
CA LEU A 299 -2.72 4.82 26.14
C LEU A 299 -3.37 3.81 25.18
N VAL A 300 -2.59 3.23 24.26
CA VAL A 300 -3.09 2.22 23.32
C VAL A 300 -3.54 0.96 24.03
N ASP A 301 -2.82 0.52 25.07
CA ASP A 301 -3.20 -0.65 25.88
C ASP A 301 -4.51 -0.41 26.63
N LEU A 302 -4.70 0.79 27.19
CA LEU A 302 -5.95 1.20 27.85
C LEU A 302 -7.11 1.28 26.84
N LEU A 303 -6.90 1.94 25.69
CA LEU A 303 -7.90 2.01 24.61
C LEU A 303 -8.30 0.63 24.10
N THR A 304 -7.34 -0.30 24.01
CA THR A 304 -7.64 -1.69 23.63
C THR A 304 -8.54 -2.38 24.65
N LYS A 305 -8.35 -2.14 25.95
CA LYS A 305 -9.25 -2.66 27.01
C LYS A 305 -10.67 -2.05 26.93
N GLU A 306 -10.79 -0.80 26.47
CA GLU A 306 -12.07 -0.16 26.18
C GLU A 306 -12.68 -0.59 24.83
N GLY A 307 -12.05 -1.54 24.12
CA GLY A 307 -12.56 -2.08 22.86
C GLY A 307 -12.25 -1.24 21.62
N ILE A 308 -11.25 -0.35 21.67
CA ILE A 308 -10.77 0.47 20.55
C ILE A 308 -9.52 -0.17 19.97
N CYS A 309 -9.57 -0.60 18.70
CA CYS A 309 -8.45 -1.21 17.98
C CYS A 309 -7.75 -0.16 17.12
N LEU A 310 -6.50 0.16 17.43
CA LEU A 310 -5.63 1.07 16.67
C LEU A 310 -4.16 0.64 16.78
N SER A 311 -3.24 1.32 16.10
CA SER A 311 -1.82 0.95 16.05
C SER A 311 -0.91 2.09 16.52
N THR A 312 0.19 1.75 17.19
CA THR A 312 1.27 2.72 17.46
C THR A 312 2.17 2.97 16.25
N LYS A 313 2.22 2.02 15.28
CA LYS A 313 3.17 2.03 14.14
C LYS A 313 2.61 1.23 12.97
N SER A 314 3.44 0.98 11.93
CA SER A 314 3.07 -0.01 10.92
C SER A 314 2.98 -1.41 11.56
N ALA A 315 2.00 -2.20 11.15
CA ALA A 315 1.72 -3.53 11.71
C ALA A 315 2.90 -4.54 11.57
N CYS A 316 3.87 -4.25 10.70
CA CYS A 316 5.04 -5.11 10.42
C CYS A 316 6.30 -4.69 11.19
N SER A 317 6.25 -3.64 12.03
CA SER A 317 7.39 -3.23 12.87
C SER A 317 7.38 -3.98 14.20
N THR A 318 8.58 -4.27 14.75
CA THR A 318 8.70 -4.81 16.12
C THR A 318 8.13 -3.80 17.12
N GLN A 319 7.61 -4.27 18.26
CA GLN A 319 6.99 -3.40 19.28
C GLN A 319 7.93 -2.30 19.82
N GLU A 320 9.24 -2.45 19.67
CA GLU A 320 10.26 -1.51 20.16
C GLU A 320 10.76 -0.52 19.10
N ALA A 321 10.40 -0.68 17.82
CA ALA A 321 10.90 0.19 16.77
C ALA A 321 10.19 1.57 16.79
N LEU A 322 10.93 2.65 16.52
CA LEU A 322 10.39 4.00 16.32
C LEU A 322 9.50 4.08 15.06
N SER A 323 8.57 5.03 15.02
CA SER A 323 7.90 5.39 13.77
C SER A 323 8.92 5.94 12.78
N LYS A 324 9.18 5.18 11.70
CA LYS A 324 10.16 5.56 10.69
C LYS A 324 9.76 6.84 9.97
N SER A 325 8.49 6.98 9.66
CA SER A 325 7.97 8.13 8.91
C SER A 325 8.00 9.40 9.74
N VAL A 326 7.61 9.32 11.03
CA VAL A 326 7.71 10.46 11.95
C VAL A 326 9.17 10.86 12.16
N MET A 327 10.05 9.89 12.40
CA MET A 327 11.48 10.15 12.55
C MET A 327 12.10 10.77 11.29
N CYS A 328 11.74 10.27 10.12
CA CYS A 328 12.24 10.77 8.84
C CYS A 328 11.81 12.22 8.57
N LEU A 329 10.59 12.59 8.94
CA LEU A 329 10.04 13.92 8.64
C LEU A 329 10.41 14.96 9.69
N TYR A 330 10.40 14.60 10.96
CA TYR A 330 10.56 15.55 12.06
C TYR A 330 11.94 15.51 12.74
N ASN A 331 12.71 14.46 12.49
CA ASN A 331 14.00 14.20 13.15
C ASN A 331 13.91 14.31 14.70
N ASP A 332 12.79 13.84 15.25
CA ASP A 332 12.45 13.89 16.67
C ASP A 332 12.16 12.47 17.17
N GLU A 333 13.08 11.91 17.93
CA GLU A 333 13.02 10.53 18.42
C GLU A 333 11.87 10.34 19.42
N ASN A 334 11.65 11.30 20.32
CA ASN A 334 10.56 11.24 21.29
C ASN A 334 9.21 11.25 20.57
N ARG A 335 9.03 12.18 19.64
CA ARG A 335 7.84 12.28 18.81
C ARG A 335 7.58 10.98 18.02
N ALA A 336 8.63 10.39 17.46
CA ALA A 336 8.54 9.15 16.70
C ALA A 336 8.22 7.94 17.60
N ASN A 337 8.74 7.91 18.83
CA ASN A 337 8.47 6.82 19.78
C ASN A 337 7.04 6.88 20.33
N GLU A 338 6.53 8.08 20.54
CA GLU A 338 5.20 8.35 21.12
C GLU A 338 4.07 8.46 20.07
N SER A 339 4.31 7.97 18.85
CA SER A 339 3.39 8.07 17.74
C SER A 339 2.28 7.02 17.81
N ILE A 340 1.04 7.46 17.55
CA ILE A 340 -0.16 6.62 17.41
C ILE A 340 -0.77 6.86 16.03
N ARG A 341 -1.23 5.79 15.38
CA ARG A 341 -1.96 5.86 14.12
C ARG A 341 -3.41 5.41 14.31
N VAL A 342 -4.32 6.27 13.96
CA VAL A 342 -5.75 6.00 13.76
C VAL A 342 -6.01 5.93 12.27
N SER A 343 -6.55 4.84 11.77
CA SER A 343 -6.90 4.74 10.37
C SER A 343 -8.36 4.34 10.17
N ILE A 344 -9.08 5.18 9.44
CA ILE A 344 -10.51 5.14 9.19
C ILE A 344 -10.83 4.76 7.75
N SER A 345 -12.08 4.43 7.49
CA SER A 345 -12.55 4.14 6.15
C SER A 345 -14.01 4.60 5.97
N TYR A 346 -14.56 4.36 4.78
CA TYR A 346 -15.96 4.71 4.49
C TYR A 346 -17.00 3.86 5.24
N VAL A 347 -16.57 2.76 5.89
CA VAL A 347 -17.44 1.94 6.75
C VAL A 347 -17.33 2.33 8.24
N THR A 348 -16.41 3.22 8.61
CA THR A 348 -16.33 3.75 9.97
C THR A 348 -17.52 4.63 10.23
N SER A 349 -18.33 4.33 11.25
CA SER A 349 -19.52 5.10 11.59
C SER A 349 -19.16 6.34 12.44
N LYS A 350 -20.06 7.32 12.48
CA LYS A 350 -19.94 8.44 13.43
C LYS A 350 -20.00 7.96 14.88
N GLU A 351 -20.77 6.91 15.13
CA GLU A 351 -20.85 6.28 16.46
C GLU A 351 -19.50 5.66 16.88
N ASP A 352 -18.76 5.05 15.95
CA ASP A 352 -17.39 4.56 16.22
C ASP A 352 -16.46 5.69 16.64
N ILE A 353 -16.60 6.87 16.01
CA ILE A 353 -15.80 8.05 16.35
C ILE A 353 -16.18 8.60 17.75
N GLU A 354 -17.45 8.65 18.09
CA GLU A 354 -17.86 9.08 19.44
C GLU A 354 -17.38 8.08 20.51
N LYS A 355 -17.50 6.77 20.28
CA LYS A 355 -16.92 5.75 21.19
C LYS A 355 -15.41 5.90 21.35
N PHE A 356 -14.71 6.21 20.27
CA PHE A 356 -13.26 6.49 20.34
C PHE A 356 -12.98 7.72 21.21
N LYS A 357 -13.70 8.82 21.02
CA LYS A 357 -13.52 10.06 21.80
C LYS A 357 -13.78 9.85 23.29
N GLU A 358 -14.87 9.17 23.63
CA GLU A 358 -15.23 8.86 25.03
C GLU A 358 -14.15 7.99 25.70
N ALA A 359 -13.75 6.91 25.05
CA ALA A 359 -12.68 6.04 25.55
C ALA A 359 -11.35 6.79 25.66
N PHE A 360 -11.05 7.65 24.66
CA PHE A 360 -9.82 8.43 24.65
C PHE A 360 -9.73 9.37 25.85
N ILE A 361 -10.79 10.14 26.15
CA ILE A 361 -10.82 11.05 27.31
C ILE A 361 -10.54 10.28 28.60
N LYS A 362 -11.29 9.18 28.83
CA LYS A 362 -11.14 8.32 30.00
C LYS A 362 -9.71 7.79 30.18
N CYS A 363 -9.10 7.28 29.08
CA CYS A 363 -7.76 6.71 29.13
C CYS A 363 -6.67 7.79 29.22
N TYR A 364 -6.88 8.93 28.57
CA TYR A 364 -5.95 10.05 28.57
C TYR A 364 -5.81 10.70 29.95
N GLU A 365 -6.89 10.79 30.72
CA GLU A 365 -6.89 11.28 32.12
C GLU A 365 -6.10 10.34 33.07
N VAL A 366 -6.00 9.05 32.74
CA VAL A 366 -5.24 8.08 33.55
C VAL A 366 -3.73 8.22 33.37
N ILE A 367 -3.28 8.62 32.17
CA ILE A 367 -1.85 8.65 31.83
C ILE A 367 -1.21 10.03 32.04
N ASN A 368 -1.98 11.09 32.30
CA ASN A 368 -1.52 12.47 32.57
C ASN A 368 -1.87 12.92 33.96
#